data_9c984756aff021817440cab8d1fb8b18
#
_entry.id   9c984756aff021817440cab8d1fb8b18
#
_cell.length_a   1.000
_cell.length_b   1.000
_cell.length_c   1.000
_cell.angle_alpha   90.00
_cell.angle_beta   90.00
_cell.angle_gamma   90.00
#
_symmetry.space_group_name_H-M   'P 1'
#
loop_
_entity.id
_entity.type
_entity.pdbx_description
1 polymer ?
#
loop_
_entity_poly.entity_id
_entity_poly.type
_entity_poly.pdbx_seq_one_letter_code
_entity_poly.pdbx_strand_id
1 'polypeptide(L)'
;VKVVTAASGTYEQTLMSEIANKEAPTLFQINGPIGYQNWKDYCADLKDTDLYSWLMDKSLAITGEDGCVYGIPYVVEGYGIIYNDAIMQKYFALDGAKAASMDEINNFAKLKEVVEDMQAKKDELGIEGVFASTSLTPGEDWRWQTHLANIPVYYEFKDKGITDTDNLEFTYSDNFKNIFDLYIN
;
A
#
# COMPACT_ATOMS: atom_id res chain seq x y z
N VAL A 1 -23.52 13.04 -15.74
CA VAL A 1 -22.18 13.19 -15.13
C VAL A 1 -21.14 13.08 -16.24
N LYS A 2 -20.22 14.05 -16.32
CA LYS A 2 -19.05 14.01 -17.20
C LYS A 2 -17.87 13.49 -16.38
N VAL A 3 -17.26 12.40 -16.82
CA VAL A 3 -16.04 11.86 -16.21
C VAL A 3 -14.85 12.26 -17.08
N VAL A 4 -13.82 12.80 -16.45
CA VAL A 4 -12.56 13.18 -17.11
C VAL A 4 -11.45 12.37 -16.44
N THR A 5 -10.59 11.75 -17.24
CA THR A 5 -9.46 10.97 -16.76
C THR A 5 -8.16 11.64 -17.15
N ALA A 6 -7.16 11.57 -16.29
CA ALA A 6 -5.81 11.99 -16.62
C ALA A 6 -5.02 10.82 -17.23
N ALA A 7 -3.99 11.14 -18.00
CA ALA A 7 -3.02 10.15 -18.45
C ALA A 7 -2.25 9.58 -17.22
N SER A 8 -1.74 8.36 -17.34
CA SER A 8 -0.96 7.74 -16.29
C SER A 8 0.20 8.64 -15.84
N GLY A 9 0.34 8.81 -14.54
CA GLY A 9 1.38 9.63 -13.92
C GLY A 9 1.19 11.15 -14.02
N THR A 10 0.07 11.64 -14.57
CA THR A 10 -0.16 13.10 -14.76
C THR A 10 -1.37 13.65 -13.98
N TYR A 11 -1.94 12.87 -13.07
CA TYR A 11 -3.19 13.24 -12.39
C TYR A 11 -3.11 14.59 -11.69
N GLU A 12 -2.12 14.81 -10.83
CA GLU A 12 -1.98 16.04 -10.04
C GLU A 12 -1.82 17.28 -10.95
N GLN A 13 -1.03 17.18 -12.01
CA GLN A 13 -0.81 18.27 -12.96
C GLN A 13 -2.09 18.57 -13.76
N THR A 14 -2.79 17.52 -14.17
CA THR A 14 -4.06 17.66 -14.89
C THR A 14 -5.10 18.31 -14.01
N LEU A 15 -5.26 17.84 -12.76
CA LEU A 15 -6.21 18.40 -11.81
C LEU A 15 -5.89 19.87 -11.50
N MET A 16 -4.62 20.22 -11.32
CA MET A 16 -4.18 21.60 -11.11
C MET A 16 -4.63 22.52 -12.26
N SER A 17 -4.48 22.06 -13.49
CA SER A 17 -4.91 22.80 -14.68
C SER A 17 -6.43 22.91 -14.75
N GLU A 18 -7.17 21.85 -14.45
CA GLU A 18 -8.63 21.82 -14.54
C GLU A 18 -9.31 22.65 -13.44
N ILE A 19 -8.78 22.63 -12.21
CA ILE A 19 -9.31 23.43 -11.08
C ILE A 19 -9.22 24.93 -11.36
N ALA A 20 -8.23 25.38 -12.11
CA ALA A 20 -8.06 26.77 -12.49
C ALA A 20 -9.06 27.25 -13.56
N ASN A 21 -9.79 26.34 -14.20
CA ASN A 21 -10.72 26.64 -15.28
C ASN A 21 -12.13 26.99 -14.76
N LYS A 22 -12.93 27.65 -15.61
CA LYS A 22 -14.32 27.98 -15.30
C LYS A 22 -15.23 26.75 -15.10
N GLU A 23 -14.86 25.62 -15.67
CA GLU A 23 -15.54 24.33 -15.58
C GLU A 23 -14.73 23.36 -14.71
N ALA A 24 -14.28 23.82 -13.54
CA ALA A 24 -13.55 23.01 -12.59
C ALA A 24 -14.33 21.74 -12.21
N PRO A 25 -13.67 20.61 -11.95
CA PRO A 25 -14.33 19.39 -11.54
C PRO A 25 -15.07 19.59 -10.22
N THR A 26 -16.31 19.11 -10.14
CA THR A 26 -17.12 19.14 -8.92
C THR A 26 -16.64 18.11 -7.90
N LEU A 27 -16.16 16.97 -8.38
CA LEU A 27 -15.60 15.89 -7.57
C LEU A 27 -14.25 15.50 -8.15
N PHE A 28 -13.29 15.27 -7.29
CA PHE A 28 -11.95 14.81 -7.66
C PHE A 28 -11.37 13.87 -6.60
N GLN A 29 -10.41 13.08 -6.99
CA GLN A 29 -9.76 12.13 -6.08
C GLN A 29 -8.64 12.82 -5.29
N ILE A 30 -8.58 12.54 -4.00
CA ILE A 30 -7.47 12.90 -3.12
C ILE A 30 -6.69 11.63 -2.78
N ASN A 31 -5.39 11.62 -3.04
CA ASN A 31 -4.52 10.50 -2.74
C ASN A 31 -4.03 10.56 -1.28
N GLY A 32 -4.92 10.23 -0.35
CA GLY A 32 -4.61 10.14 1.07
C GLY A 32 -4.19 11.48 1.72
N PRO A 33 -3.50 11.42 2.87
CA PRO A 33 -3.09 12.62 3.61
C PRO A 33 -2.18 13.58 2.84
N ILE A 34 -1.29 13.05 2.00
CA ILE A 34 -0.38 13.87 1.17
C ILE A 34 -1.20 14.63 0.11
N GLY A 35 -2.11 13.95 -0.57
CA GLY A 35 -3.03 14.59 -1.52
C GLY A 35 -3.90 15.64 -0.84
N TYR A 36 -4.36 15.38 0.39
CA TYR A 36 -5.11 16.36 1.16
C TYR A 36 -4.31 17.65 1.39
N GLN A 37 -3.04 17.58 1.72
CA GLN A 37 -2.20 18.78 1.90
C GLN A 37 -2.12 19.64 0.64
N ASN A 38 -2.16 19.01 -0.55
CA ASN A 38 -2.13 19.72 -1.82
C ASN A 38 -3.48 20.35 -2.17
N TRP A 39 -4.59 19.73 -1.77
CA TRP A 39 -5.93 20.07 -2.27
C TRP A 39 -6.89 20.64 -1.24
N LYS A 40 -6.50 20.72 0.04
CA LYS A 40 -7.39 21.15 1.14
C LYS A 40 -8.11 22.48 0.88
N ASP A 41 -7.44 23.43 0.24
CA ASP A 41 -8.01 24.77 -0.02
C ASP A 41 -9.10 24.77 -1.12
N TYR A 42 -9.23 23.64 -1.84
CA TYR A 42 -10.24 23.44 -2.88
C TYR A 42 -11.35 22.48 -2.44
N CYS A 43 -11.26 21.94 -1.24
CA CYS A 43 -12.23 20.98 -0.71
C CYS A 43 -13.35 21.69 0.06
N ALA A 44 -14.56 21.19 -0.13
CA ALA A 44 -15.70 21.59 0.71
C ALA A 44 -15.81 20.68 1.93
N ASP A 45 -16.37 21.17 3.02
CA ASP A 45 -16.71 20.32 4.16
C ASP A 45 -17.87 19.40 3.80
N LEU A 46 -17.64 18.10 3.93
CA LEU A 46 -18.60 17.04 3.62
C LEU A 46 -19.29 16.46 4.85
N LYS A 47 -19.03 17.02 6.05
CA LYS A 47 -19.48 16.50 7.34
C LYS A 47 -21.00 16.32 7.43
N ASP A 48 -21.75 17.24 6.85
CA ASP A 48 -23.22 17.24 6.89
C ASP A 48 -23.86 16.60 5.65
N THR A 49 -23.08 15.87 4.84
CA THR A 49 -23.57 15.18 3.65
C THR A 49 -24.10 13.78 3.96
N ASP A 50 -25.05 13.32 3.15
CA ASP A 50 -25.54 11.94 3.21
C ASP A 50 -24.40 10.93 3.01
N LEU A 51 -23.45 11.23 2.13
CA LEU A 51 -22.29 10.35 1.87
C LEU A 51 -21.47 10.11 3.14
N TYR A 52 -21.19 11.15 3.91
CA TYR A 52 -20.51 11.00 5.19
C TYR A 52 -21.37 10.24 6.21
N SER A 53 -22.69 10.49 6.22
CA SER A 53 -23.59 9.78 7.13
C SER A 53 -23.61 8.27 6.89
N TRP A 54 -23.50 7.83 5.65
CA TRP A 54 -23.50 6.41 5.23
C TRP A 54 -22.16 5.69 5.48
N LEU A 55 -21.08 6.44 5.73
CA LEU A 55 -19.78 5.83 6.01
C LEU A 55 -19.85 5.04 7.31
N MET A 56 -19.59 3.75 7.25
CA MET A 56 -19.66 2.85 8.41
C MET A 56 -18.56 3.14 9.43
N ASP A 57 -17.36 3.41 8.98
CA ASP A 57 -16.22 3.79 9.81
C ASP A 57 -15.78 5.21 9.47
N LYS A 58 -16.12 6.14 10.36
CA LYS A 58 -15.82 7.56 10.21
C LYS A 58 -14.32 7.88 10.27
N SER A 59 -13.52 7.00 10.85
CA SER A 59 -12.06 7.17 10.92
C SER A 59 -11.36 7.06 9.56
N LEU A 60 -12.05 6.50 8.56
CA LEU A 60 -11.55 6.40 7.18
C LEU A 60 -11.69 7.69 6.37
N ALA A 61 -12.45 8.66 6.87
CA ALA A 61 -12.59 9.97 6.23
C ALA A 61 -11.32 10.81 6.41
N ILE A 62 -11.01 11.64 5.44
CA ILE A 62 -9.96 12.65 5.59
C ILE A 62 -10.55 13.82 6.37
N THR A 63 -10.09 14.00 7.60
CA THR A 63 -10.54 15.07 8.50
C THR A 63 -9.41 16.07 8.71
N GLY A 64 -9.72 17.35 8.58
CA GLY A 64 -8.81 18.44 8.89
C GLY A 64 -8.65 18.69 10.40
N GLU A 65 -7.65 19.46 10.78
CA GLU A 65 -7.42 19.88 12.17
C GLU A 65 -8.58 20.73 12.72
N ASP A 66 -9.34 21.38 11.85
CA ASP A 66 -10.54 22.15 12.15
C ASP A 66 -11.79 21.27 12.41
N GLY A 67 -11.66 19.95 12.25
CA GLY A 67 -12.74 18.99 12.42
C GLY A 67 -13.71 18.89 11.25
N CYS A 68 -13.42 19.56 10.13
CA CYS A 68 -14.16 19.41 8.87
C CYS A 68 -13.77 18.12 8.14
N VAL A 69 -14.66 17.58 7.33
CA VAL A 69 -14.45 16.37 6.54
C VAL A 69 -14.22 16.74 5.09
N TYR A 70 -13.02 16.54 4.61
CA TYR A 70 -12.59 16.96 3.27
C TYR A 70 -12.50 15.82 2.24
N GLY A 71 -12.58 14.59 2.69
CA GLY A 71 -12.58 13.44 1.79
C GLY A 71 -13.31 12.24 2.38
N ILE A 72 -14.05 11.55 1.51
CA ILE A 72 -14.79 10.33 1.85
C ILE A 72 -14.21 9.19 1.01
N PRO A 73 -13.81 8.06 1.61
CA PRO A 73 -13.27 6.94 0.87
C PRO A 73 -14.36 6.34 -0.04
N TYR A 74 -14.00 6.05 -1.27
CA TYR A 74 -14.84 5.32 -2.21
C TYR A 74 -14.46 3.83 -2.29
N VAL A 75 -13.31 3.46 -1.73
CA VAL A 75 -12.81 2.09 -1.66
C VAL A 75 -11.87 1.96 -0.46
N VAL A 76 -11.83 0.77 0.12
CA VAL A 76 -10.85 0.37 1.14
C VAL A 76 -9.98 -0.71 0.53
N GLU A 77 -8.67 -0.46 0.52
CA GLU A 77 -7.69 -1.42 0.04
C GLU A 77 -6.94 -2.04 1.22
N GLY A 78 -6.65 -3.33 1.12
CA GLY A 78 -5.85 -4.06 2.09
C GLY A 78 -4.50 -4.45 1.51
N TYR A 79 -3.48 -4.51 2.35
CA TYR A 79 -2.17 -5.02 1.99
C TYR A 79 -2.04 -6.48 2.43
N GLY A 80 -1.40 -7.28 1.58
CA GLY A 80 -1.16 -8.67 1.86
C GLY A 80 -0.36 -9.33 0.76
N ILE A 81 0.06 -10.56 1.03
CA ILE A 81 0.71 -11.41 0.04
C ILE A 81 -0.39 -12.18 -0.68
N ILE A 82 -0.55 -11.92 -1.97
CA ILE A 82 -1.41 -12.70 -2.85
C ILE A 82 -0.59 -13.89 -3.34
N TYR A 83 -1.11 -15.09 -3.22
CA TYR A 83 -0.42 -16.30 -3.65
C TYR A 83 -1.21 -17.06 -4.71
N ASN A 84 -0.50 -17.79 -5.56
CA ASN A 84 -1.10 -18.73 -6.49
C ASN A 84 -1.31 -20.07 -5.79
N ASP A 85 -2.55 -20.41 -5.49
CA ASP A 85 -2.88 -21.62 -4.74
C ASP A 85 -2.41 -22.89 -5.45
N ALA A 86 -2.51 -22.99 -6.78
CA ALA A 86 -2.07 -24.16 -7.52
C ALA A 86 -0.55 -24.39 -7.39
N ILE A 87 0.25 -23.33 -7.38
CA ILE A 87 1.69 -23.41 -7.16
C ILE A 87 1.98 -23.82 -5.71
N MET A 88 1.29 -23.25 -4.75
CA MET A 88 1.46 -23.60 -3.34
C MET A 88 1.09 -25.04 -3.05
N GLN A 89 -0.04 -25.54 -3.59
CA GLN A 89 -0.41 -26.96 -3.45
C GLN A 89 0.61 -27.89 -4.07
N LYS A 90 1.18 -27.53 -5.23
CA LYS A 90 2.28 -28.28 -5.85
C LYS A 90 3.51 -28.30 -4.94
N TYR A 91 3.87 -27.14 -4.35
CA TYR A 91 4.99 -27.04 -3.44
C TYR A 91 4.80 -27.89 -2.17
N PHE A 92 3.63 -27.82 -1.53
CA PHE A 92 3.33 -28.60 -0.33
C PHE A 92 3.38 -30.13 -0.56
N ALA A 93 3.18 -30.56 -1.78
CA ALA A 93 3.29 -31.98 -2.16
C ALA A 93 4.72 -32.45 -2.45
N LEU A 94 5.71 -31.53 -2.50
CA LEU A 94 7.09 -31.89 -2.76
C LEU A 94 7.73 -32.55 -1.53
N ASP A 95 8.61 -33.50 -1.77
CA ASP A 95 9.41 -34.11 -0.71
C ASP A 95 10.35 -33.06 -0.07
N GLY A 96 10.34 -33.01 1.24
CA GLY A 96 11.13 -32.06 2.02
C GLY A 96 10.68 -30.60 1.92
N ALA A 97 9.43 -30.34 1.51
CA ALA A 97 8.83 -28.99 1.62
C ALA A 97 8.88 -28.46 3.05
N LYS A 98 9.08 -27.15 3.22
CA LYS A 98 9.26 -26.51 4.52
C LYS A 98 7.94 -26.14 5.21
N ALA A 99 6.82 -26.30 4.53
CA ALA A 99 5.47 -26.19 5.04
C ALA A 99 4.56 -27.18 4.32
N ALA A 100 3.51 -27.61 4.99
CA ALA A 100 2.48 -28.50 4.43
C ALA A 100 1.16 -27.75 4.10
N SER A 101 1.03 -26.49 4.55
CA SER A 101 -0.15 -25.65 4.28
C SER A 101 0.20 -24.17 4.41
N MET A 102 -0.69 -23.30 3.91
CA MET A 102 -0.55 -21.85 4.07
C MET A 102 -0.64 -21.42 5.55
N ASP A 103 -1.39 -22.11 6.39
CA ASP A 103 -1.54 -21.78 7.80
C ASP A 103 -0.23 -21.87 8.60
N GLU A 104 0.71 -22.67 8.13
CA GLU A 104 2.04 -22.79 8.73
C GLU A 104 2.92 -21.57 8.41
N ILE A 105 2.62 -20.82 7.36
CA ILE A 105 3.38 -19.64 6.93
C ILE A 105 2.81 -18.39 7.63
N ASN A 106 2.98 -18.33 8.94
CA ASN A 106 2.34 -17.32 9.79
C ASN A 106 3.31 -16.32 10.43
N ASN A 107 4.58 -16.36 10.05
CA ASN A 107 5.61 -15.42 10.50
C ASN A 107 6.72 -15.28 9.46
N PHE A 108 7.55 -14.23 9.61
CA PHE A 108 8.60 -13.91 8.65
C PHE A 108 9.65 -15.02 8.50
N ALA A 109 10.05 -15.66 9.60
CA ALA A 109 11.06 -16.72 9.54
C ALA A 109 10.57 -17.91 8.71
N LYS A 110 9.31 -18.31 8.90
CA LYS A 110 8.71 -19.41 8.13
C LYS A 110 8.48 -19.00 6.67
N LEU A 111 8.05 -17.78 6.41
CA LEU A 111 7.93 -17.26 5.05
C LEU A 111 9.29 -17.31 4.33
N LYS A 112 10.35 -16.82 4.97
CA LYS A 112 11.70 -16.84 4.39
C LYS A 112 12.17 -18.26 4.09
N GLU A 113 12.02 -19.18 5.04
CA GLU A 113 12.38 -20.59 4.85
C GLU A 113 11.67 -21.23 3.64
N VAL A 114 10.36 -20.97 3.50
CA VAL A 114 9.56 -21.46 2.38
C VAL A 114 9.99 -20.82 1.06
N VAL A 115 10.20 -19.51 1.03
CA VAL A 115 10.62 -18.78 -0.17
C VAL A 115 11.99 -19.27 -0.65
N GLU A 116 12.96 -19.43 0.23
CA GLU A 116 14.30 -19.94 -0.10
C GLU A 116 14.22 -21.37 -0.65
N ASP A 117 13.42 -22.25 -0.06
CA ASP A 117 13.22 -23.62 -0.52
C ASP A 117 12.48 -23.67 -1.87
N MET A 118 11.44 -22.86 -2.06
CA MET A 118 10.75 -22.72 -3.35
C MET A 118 11.69 -22.21 -4.45
N GLN A 119 12.54 -21.24 -4.13
CA GLN A 119 13.53 -20.72 -5.07
C GLN A 119 14.55 -21.81 -5.47
N ALA A 120 14.99 -22.62 -4.53
CA ALA A 120 15.87 -23.76 -4.81
C ALA A 120 15.20 -24.83 -5.68
N LYS A 121 13.87 -24.98 -5.58
CA LYS A 121 13.05 -25.96 -6.30
C LYS A 121 12.27 -25.36 -7.47
N LYS A 122 12.63 -24.16 -7.93
CA LYS A 122 11.86 -23.40 -8.93
C LYS A 122 11.64 -24.17 -10.24
N ASP A 123 12.64 -24.91 -10.68
CA ASP A 123 12.55 -25.71 -11.91
C ASP A 123 11.54 -26.87 -11.78
N GLU A 124 11.50 -27.52 -10.61
CA GLU A 124 10.53 -28.57 -10.29
C GLU A 124 9.11 -28.00 -10.18
N LEU A 125 8.96 -26.78 -9.64
CA LEU A 125 7.70 -26.06 -9.57
C LEU A 125 7.25 -25.50 -10.93
N GLY A 126 8.17 -25.30 -11.86
CA GLY A 126 7.91 -24.71 -13.18
C GLY A 126 7.68 -23.21 -13.08
N ILE A 127 8.40 -22.52 -12.20
CA ILE A 127 8.33 -21.07 -12.00
C ILE A 127 9.69 -20.43 -12.31
N GLU A 128 9.69 -19.17 -12.71
CA GLU A 128 10.93 -18.40 -12.94
C GLU A 128 11.49 -17.80 -11.65
N GLY A 129 10.61 -17.46 -10.72
CA GLY A 129 10.93 -16.93 -9.40
C GLY A 129 9.75 -17.02 -8.46
N VAL A 130 9.98 -16.85 -7.17
CA VAL A 130 8.94 -16.99 -6.14
C VAL A 130 8.07 -15.75 -6.05
N PHE A 131 8.65 -14.56 -6.19
CA PHE A 131 7.91 -13.32 -6.14
C PHE A 131 7.71 -12.70 -7.53
N ALA A 132 6.47 -12.27 -7.78
CA ALA A 132 6.14 -11.33 -8.85
C ALA A 132 5.91 -9.96 -8.18
N SER A 133 6.95 -9.16 -8.09
CA SER A 133 6.87 -7.81 -7.52
C SER A 133 6.87 -6.73 -8.60
N THR A 134 6.50 -5.53 -8.23
CA THR A 134 6.62 -4.39 -9.14
C THR A 134 8.07 -4.00 -9.36
N SER A 135 8.32 -3.36 -10.50
CA SER A 135 9.62 -2.78 -10.83
C SER A 135 10.03 -1.71 -9.80
N LEU A 136 11.34 -1.53 -9.63
CA LEU A 136 11.93 -0.41 -8.89
C LEU A 136 12.18 0.82 -9.78
N THR A 137 11.66 0.82 -11.01
CA THR A 137 11.71 1.97 -11.90
C THR A 137 10.92 3.14 -11.31
N PRO A 138 11.40 4.39 -11.42
CA PRO A 138 10.67 5.56 -10.95
C PRO A 138 9.23 5.59 -11.45
N GLY A 139 8.27 5.76 -10.52
CA GLY A 139 6.84 5.72 -10.80
C GLY A 139 6.18 4.33 -10.64
N GLU A 140 6.97 3.26 -10.53
CA GLU A 140 6.50 1.90 -10.26
C GLU A 140 6.89 1.42 -8.85
N ASP A 141 7.91 2.02 -8.28
CA ASP A 141 8.55 1.68 -7.00
C ASP A 141 7.72 2.02 -5.76
N TRP A 142 6.65 2.81 -5.90
CA TRP A 142 5.83 3.25 -4.77
C TRP A 142 5.18 2.09 -3.99
N ARG A 143 4.89 0.96 -4.65
CA ARG A 143 4.37 -0.24 -3.96
C ARG A 143 5.41 -0.84 -3.02
N TRP A 144 6.66 -0.90 -3.46
CA TRP A 144 7.77 -1.29 -2.60
C TRP A 144 7.90 -0.37 -1.39
N GLN A 145 7.86 0.95 -1.62
CA GLN A 145 7.99 1.95 -0.56
C GLN A 145 6.84 1.86 0.44
N THR A 146 5.60 1.86 -0.03
CA THR A 146 4.42 1.97 0.83
C THR A 146 3.95 0.65 1.41
N HIS A 147 4.16 -0.48 0.72
CA HIS A 147 3.67 -1.78 1.18
C HIS A 147 4.70 -2.56 1.97
N LEU A 148 5.98 -2.29 1.80
CA LEU A 148 7.07 -3.03 2.46
C LEU A 148 7.97 -2.11 3.28
N ALA A 149 8.69 -1.18 2.65
CA ALA A 149 9.68 -0.34 3.33
C ALA A 149 9.05 0.59 4.39
N ASN A 150 7.78 0.93 4.26
CA ASN A 150 7.04 1.73 5.23
C ASN A 150 6.73 0.98 6.54
N ILE A 151 6.71 -0.35 6.55
CA ILE A 151 6.31 -1.14 7.72
C ILE A 151 7.23 -0.94 8.92
N PRO A 152 8.57 -1.02 8.81
CA PRO A 152 9.47 -0.72 9.93
C PRO A 152 9.32 0.71 10.47
N VAL A 153 9.08 1.69 9.59
CA VAL A 153 8.81 3.08 9.98
C VAL A 153 7.51 3.18 10.77
N TYR A 154 6.44 2.55 10.30
CA TYR A 154 5.15 2.51 11.01
C TYR A 154 5.31 1.97 12.43
N TYR A 155 6.02 0.87 12.61
CA TYR A 155 6.25 0.30 13.93
C TYR A 155 7.08 1.19 14.83
N GLU A 156 8.06 1.90 14.29
CA GLU A 156 8.82 2.88 15.07
C GLU A 156 7.94 4.03 15.55
N PHE A 157 7.10 4.59 14.69
CA PHE A 157 6.11 5.61 15.06
C PHE A 157 5.20 5.11 16.19
N LYS A 158 4.64 3.92 16.01
CA LYS A 158 3.73 3.30 16.98
C LYS A 158 4.40 3.05 18.33
N ASP A 159 5.57 2.44 18.35
CA ASP A 159 6.20 1.95 19.57
C ASP A 159 6.87 3.10 20.37
N LYS A 160 7.32 4.14 19.70
CA LYS A 160 7.90 5.33 20.34
C LYS A 160 6.91 6.49 20.54
N GLY A 161 5.69 6.39 20.01
CA GLY A 161 4.71 7.47 20.04
C GLY A 161 5.17 8.71 19.26
N ILE A 162 5.92 8.52 18.17
CA ILE A 162 6.39 9.60 17.30
C ILE A 162 5.22 10.10 16.46
N THR A 163 5.11 11.41 16.30
CA THR A 163 4.07 12.08 15.51
C THR A 163 4.59 12.81 14.27
N ASP A 164 5.91 12.92 14.14
CA ASP A 164 6.60 13.57 13.03
C ASP A 164 7.87 12.81 12.64
N THR A 165 8.42 13.14 11.47
CA THR A 165 9.60 12.46 10.93
C THR A 165 10.93 12.99 11.50
N ASP A 166 10.94 14.11 12.20
CA ASP A 166 12.16 14.73 12.74
C ASP A 166 12.78 13.88 13.85
N ASN A 167 11.96 13.04 14.49
CA ASN A 167 12.34 12.13 15.56
C ASN A 167 12.53 10.67 15.10
N LEU A 168 12.57 10.40 13.81
CA LEU A 168 12.77 9.07 13.27
C LEU A 168 14.25 8.66 13.36
N GLU A 169 14.52 7.53 14.01
CA GLU A 169 15.86 7.00 14.26
C GLU A 169 16.22 5.75 13.45
N PHE A 170 15.26 5.23 12.67
CA PHE A 170 15.40 3.96 11.93
C PHE A 170 15.78 2.78 12.82
N THR A 171 15.13 2.69 13.98
CA THR A 171 15.36 1.66 15.01
C THR A 171 15.26 0.23 14.46
N TYR A 172 14.36 0.00 13.49
CA TYR A 172 14.12 -1.31 12.89
C TYR A 172 14.95 -1.56 11.60
N SER A 173 16.23 -1.14 11.60
CA SER A 173 17.14 -1.30 10.46
C SER A 173 17.29 -2.76 10.00
N ASP A 174 17.31 -3.73 10.93
CA ASP A 174 17.40 -5.16 10.60
C ASP A 174 16.14 -5.65 9.85
N ASN A 175 14.98 -5.06 10.11
CA ASN A 175 13.75 -5.37 9.38
C ASN A 175 13.81 -4.84 7.95
N PHE A 176 14.39 -3.66 7.71
CA PHE A 176 14.67 -3.19 6.35
C PHE A 176 15.59 -4.16 5.61
N LYS A 177 16.68 -4.56 6.26
CA LYS A 177 17.60 -5.55 5.67
C LYS A 177 16.89 -6.86 5.33
N ASN A 178 16.06 -7.38 6.22
CA ASN A 178 15.30 -8.60 6.01
C ASN A 178 14.34 -8.49 4.82
N ILE A 179 13.69 -7.36 4.65
CA ILE A 179 12.81 -7.10 3.51
C ILE A 179 13.60 -7.08 2.20
N PHE A 180 14.76 -6.39 2.18
CA PHE A 180 15.64 -6.37 1.02
C PHE A 180 16.18 -7.75 0.66
N ASP A 181 16.67 -8.48 1.62
CA ASP A 181 17.23 -9.83 1.41
C ASP A 181 16.16 -10.80 0.88
N LEU A 182 14.90 -10.66 1.31
CA LEU A 182 13.84 -11.56 0.88
C LEU A 182 13.32 -11.27 -0.52
N TYR A 183 13.16 -9.98 -0.88
CA TYR A 183 12.43 -9.58 -2.10
C TYR A 183 13.33 -9.13 -3.25
N ILE A 184 14.60 -8.83 -3.01
CA ILE A 184 15.49 -8.24 -4.02
C ILE A 184 16.70 -9.14 -4.33
N ASN A 185 17.15 -9.94 -3.39
CA ASN A 185 18.21 -10.93 -3.61
C ASN A 185 17.60 -12.26 -4.11
#